data_3c94f83dbb4cb023c0432060dec67f5c
#
_entry.id   3c94f83dbb4cb023c0432060dec67f5c
#
_cell.length_a   1.000
_cell.length_b   1.000
_cell.length_c   1.000
_cell.angle_alpha   90.00
_cell.angle_beta   90.00
_cell.angle_gamma   90.00
#
_symmetry.space_group_name_H-M   'P 1'
#
loop_
_entity.id
_entity.type
_entity.pdbx_description
1 polymer ?
#
loop_
_entity_poly.entity_id
_entity_poly.type
_entity_poly.pdbx_seq_one_letter_code
_entity_poly.pdbx_strand_id
1 'polypeptide(L)'
;MPLKLLSILLLMLLSACAVEPAYNRYELPAAAGQPGESAVAQLQRKAREALDHNDYQQAVEYLQRAIKIEPRNPYSWHYLAETYWLSGDLRRCAEMTDRSFSYSSETDKLDEANRRLKEQCQPI
;
A
#
# COMPACT_ATOMS: atom_id res chain seq x y z
N MET A 1 -8.67 34.83 -40.56
CA MET A 1 -8.82 34.61 -39.12
C MET A 1 -8.10 33.35 -38.63
N PRO A 2 -6.93 33.05 -39.21
CA PRO A 2 -6.26 31.80 -38.77
C PRO A 2 -5.62 31.88 -37.39
N LEU A 3 -5.33 33.08 -36.88
CA LEU A 3 -4.66 33.22 -35.58
C LEU A 3 -5.51 32.79 -34.39
N LYS A 4 -6.83 33.00 -34.45
CA LYS A 4 -7.76 32.60 -33.38
C LYS A 4 -7.99 31.08 -33.36
N LEU A 5 -7.98 30.45 -34.53
CA LEU A 5 -8.08 28.98 -34.65
C LEU A 5 -6.78 28.28 -34.15
N LEU A 6 -5.63 28.90 -34.40
CA LEU A 6 -4.35 28.40 -33.92
C LEU A 6 -4.24 28.46 -32.40
N SER A 7 -4.79 29.54 -31.81
CA SER A 7 -4.81 29.73 -30.35
C SER A 7 -5.73 28.73 -29.64
N ILE A 8 -6.86 28.38 -30.27
CA ILE A 8 -7.79 27.36 -29.73
C ILE A 8 -7.20 25.96 -29.87
N LEU A 9 -6.49 25.68 -30.95
CA LEU A 9 -5.80 24.41 -31.14
C LEU A 9 -4.66 24.22 -30.15
N LEU A 10 -3.93 25.28 -29.84
CA LEU A 10 -2.84 25.26 -28.85
C LEU A 10 -3.35 25.04 -27.42
N LEU A 11 -4.54 25.58 -27.07
CA LEU A 11 -5.18 25.33 -25.76
C LEU A 11 -5.67 23.90 -25.59
N MET A 12 -6.05 23.22 -26.68
CA MET A 12 -6.50 21.83 -26.67
C MET A 12 -5.34 20.83 -26.44
N LEU A 13 -4.10 21.21 -26.74
CA LEU A 13 -2.93 20.37 -26.57
C LEU A 13 -2.38 20.34 -25.14
N LEU A 14 -2.85 21.22 -24.26
CA LEU A 14 -2.44 21.29 -22.85
C LEU A 14 -3.31 20.43 -21.91
N SER A 15 -4.32 19.74 -22.45
CA SER A 15 -5.11 18.76 -21.71
C SER A 15 -4.50 17.36 -21.75
N ALA A 16 -3.18 17.24 -21.80
CA ALA A 16 -2.53 16.03 -21.40
C ALA A 16 -2.70 15.91 -19.90
N CYS A 17 -3.87 15.41 -19.47
CA CYS A 17 -4.04 14.86 -18.15
C CYS A 17 -2.90 13.86 -17.95
N ALA A 18 -1.96 14.22 -17.09
CA ALA A 18 -1.12 13.22 -16.48
C ALA A 18 -2.08 12.27 -15.76
N VAL A 19 -2.43 11.17 -16.43
CA VAL A 19 -3.00 10.02 -15.76
C VAL A 19 -1.83 9.48 -14.96
N GLU A 20 -1.70 9.96 -13.73
CA GLU A 20 -0.91 9.24 -12.75
C GLU A 20 -1.48 7.82 -12.74
N PRO A 21 -0.65 6.79 -12.93
CA PRO A 21 -1.14 5.44 -12.73
C PRO A 21 -1.65 5.41 -11.30
N ALA A 22 -2.97 5.38 -11.14
CA ALA A 22 -3.57 5.18 -9.86
C ALA A 22 -2.93 3.89 -9.31
N TYR A 23 -2.02 4.05 -8.36
CA TYR A 23 -1.56 2.92 -7.58
C TYR A 23 -2.83 2.30 -6.98
N ASN A 24 -3.28 1.23 -7.62
CA ASN A 24 -4.36 0.43 -7.07
C ASN A 24 -3.82 -0.22 -5.81
N ARG A 25 -3.85 0.57 -4.72
CA ARG A 25 -3.78 0.01 -3.39
C ARG A 25 -4.90 -1.01 -3.34
N TYR A 26 -4.53 -2.29 -3.41
CA TYR A 26 -5.52 -3.34 -3.26
C TYR A 26 -6.28 -3.06 -1.99
N GLU A 27 -7.55 -2.77 -2.13
CA GLU A 27 -8.48 -2.76 -1.01
C GLU A 27 -8.61 -4.20 -0.52
N LEU A 28 -7.61 -4.61 0.26
CA LEU A 28 -7.86 -5.65 1.22
C LEU A 28 -9.05 -5.15 2.04
N PRO A 29 -10.06 -5.98 2.28
CA PRO A 29 -11.27 -5.53 2.95
C PRO A 29 -10.87 -4.74 4.18
N ALA A 30 -11.16 -3.44 4.16
CA ALA A 30 -10.93 -2.58 5.29
C ALA A 30 -11.67 -3.22 6.45
N ALA A 31 -10.95 -3.57 7.50
CA ALA A 31 -11.58 -3.74 8.79
C ALA A 31 -12.15 -2.36 9.17
N ALA A 32 -13.35 -2.06 8.68
CA ALA A 32 -14.05 -0.86 9.06
C ALA A 32 -14.20 -0.90 10.58
N GLY A 33 -13.96 0.21 11.25
CA GLY A 33 -14.10 0.33 12.69
C GLY A 33 -15.52 -0.04 13.13
N GLN A 34 -15.75 -1.33 13.32
CA GLN A 34 -17.03 -1.88 13.75
C GLN A 34 -16.98 -2.19 15.24
N PRO A 35 -18.11 -2.09 15.94
CA PRO A 35 -18.22 -2.55 17.32
C PRO A 35 -17.77 -4.03 17.38
N GLY A 36 -16.67 -4.31 18.10
CA GLY A 36 -16.07 -5.64 18.19
C GLY A 36 -14.80 -5.85 17.34
N GLU A 37 -14.30 -4.81 16.67
CA GLU A 37 -13.02 -4.87 15.95
C GLU A 37 -11.88 -5.31 16.88
N SER A 38 -11.07 -6.28 16.45
CA SER A 38 -9.93 -6.74 17.24
C SER A 38 -8.87 -5.65 17.41
N ALA A 39 -8.07 -5.73 18.48
CA ALA A 39 -6.97 -4.79 18.71
C ALA A 39 -5.97 -4.76 17.55
N VAL A 40 -5.73 -5.91 16.90
CA VAL A 40 -4.86 -6.02 15.72
C VAL A 40 -5.47 -5.30 14.53
N ALA A 41 -6.75 -5.49 14.24
CA ALA A 41 -7.44 -4.80 13.15
C ALA A 41 -7.43 -3.27 13.35
N GLN A 42 -7.61 -2.80 14.57
CA GLN A 42 -7.50 -1.36 14.89
C GLN A 42 -6.10 -0.81 14.63
N LEU A 43 -5.06 -1.56 14.99
CA LEU A 43 -3.66 -1.16 14.74
C LEU A 43 -3.33 -1.16 13.25
N GLN A 44 -3.81 -2.15 12.51
CA GLN A 44 -3.66 -2.20 11.04
C GLN A 44 -4.36 -1.02 10.38
N ARG A 45 -5.56 -0.65 10.81
CA ARG A 45 -6.28 0.52 10.29
C ARG A 45 -5.53 1.82 10.58
N LYS A 46 -5.05 2.02 11.82
CA LYS A 46 -4.25 3.19 12.20
C LYS A 46 -2.95 3.29 11.37
N ALA A 47 -2.32 2.16 11.10
CA ALA A 47 -1.14 2.14 10.24
C ALA A 47 -1.47 2.60 8.82
N ARG A 48 -2.57 2.15 8.25
CA ARG A 48 -3.02 2.58 6.92
C ARG A 48 -3.36 4.07 6.89
N GLU A 49 -4.01 4.58 7.91
CA GLU A 49 -4.26 6.04 8.07
C GLU A 49 -2.94 6.83 8.11
N ALA A 50 -1.93 6.33 8.83
CA ALA A 50 -0.60 6.95 8.86
C ALA A 50 0.06 6.92 7.47
N LEU A 51 -0.07 5.84 6.71
CA LEU A 51 0.42 5.76 5.33
C LEU A 51 -0.24 6.78 4.40
N ASP A 52 -1.53 7.04 4.56
CA ASP A 52 -2.25 8.05 3.78
C ASP A 52 -1.70 9.48 4.02
N HIS A 53 -1.05 9.70 5.15
CA HIS A 53 -0.37 10.94 5.51
C HIS A 53 1.15 10.87 5.30
N ASN A 54 1.67 9.82 4.67
CA ASN A 54 3.11 9.55 4.50
C ASN A 54 3.90 9.49 5.83
N ASP A 55 3.24 9.20 6.93
CA ASP A 55 3.87 8.99 8.24
C ASP A 55 4.31 7.52 8.37
N TYR A 56 5.38 7.19 7.68
CA TYR A 56 5.90 5.81 7.63
C TYR A 56 6.39 5.32 8.98
N GLN A 57 6.96 6.19 9.79
CA GLN A 57 7.43 5.82 11.12
C GLN A 57 6.28 5.41 12.02
N GLN A 58 5.22 6.19 12.06
CA GLN A 58 4.02 5.88 12.85
C GLN A 58 3.34 4.60 12.35
N ALA A 59 3.30 4.39 11.03
CA ALA A 59 2.77 3.16 10.45
C ALA A 59 3.57 1.93 10.91
N VAL A 60 4.91 1.99 10.89
CA VAL A 60 5.78 0.92 11.39
C VAL A 60 5.50 0.62 12.87
N GLU A 61 5.37 1.64 13.71
CA GLU A 61 5.10 1.47 15.15
C GLU A 61 3.77 0.74 15.41
N TYR A 62 2.70 1.13 14.71
CA TYR A 62 1.40 0.44 14.82
C TYR A 62 1.49 -1.02 14.37
N LEU A 63 2.16 -1.29 13.25
CA LEU A 63 2.28 -2.65 12.70
C LEU A 63 3.18 -3.55 13.55
N GLN A 64 4.25 -3.02 14.13
CA GLN A 64 5.07 -3.76 15.08
C GLN A 64 4.28 -4.15 16.34
N ARG A 65 3.40 -3.28 16.82
CA ARG A 65 2.50 -3.60 17.93
C ARG A 65 1.48 -4.67 17.53
N ALA A 66 0.91 -4.59 16.34
CA ALA A 66 0.00 -5.60 15.80
C ALA A 66 0.69 -6.99 15.71
N ILE A 67 1.92 -7.03 15.22
CA ILE A 67 2.74 -8.25 15.12
C ILE A 67 3.05 -8.83 16.50
N LYS A 68 3.28 -8.00 17.52
CA LYS A 68 3.47 -8.50 18.90
C LYS A 68 2.24 -9.19 19.47
N ILE A 69 1.04 -8.73 19.08
CA ILE A 69 -0.23 -9.33 19.54
C ILE A 69 -0.52 -10.62 18.76
N GLU A 70 -0.40 -10.59 17.44
CA GLU A 70 -0.64 -11.73 16.55
C GLU A 70 0.54 -11.92 15.58
N PRO A 71 1.62 -12.62 15.98
CA PRO A 71 2.83 -12.77 15.17
C PRO A 71 2.62 -13.51 13.84
N ARG A 72 1.56 -14.32 13.74
CA ARG A 72 1.25 -15.13 12.56
C ARG A 72 0.15 -14.53 11.69
N ASN A 73 -0.28 -13.30 11.97
CA ASN A 73 -1.25 -12.60 11.13
C ASN A 73 -0.56 -12.07 9.86
N PRO A 74 -0.84 -12.64 8.68
CA PRO A 74 -0.11 -12.29 7.46
C PRO A 74 -0.37 -10.84 7.01
N TYR A 75 -1.52 -10.27 7.34
CA TYR A 75 -1.86 -8.89 6.96
C TYR A 75 -0.95 -7.86 7.63
N SER A 76 -0.58 -8.07 8.89
CA SER A 76 0.34 -7.16 9.58
C SER A 76 1.71 -7.13 8.92
N TRP A 77 2.22 -8.27 8.48
CA TRP A 77 3.49 -8.37 7.74
C TRP A 77 3.38 -7.74 6.34
N HIS A 78 2.25 -7.94 5.65
CA HIS A 78 2.01 -7.33 4.34
C HIS A 78 2.00 -5.79 4.44
N TYR A 79 1.26 -5.21 5.37
CA TYR A 79 1.23 -3.75 5.55
C TYR A 79 2.58 -3.17 5.97
N LEU A 80 3.36 -3.92 6.75
CA LEU A 80 4.71 -3.52 7.10
C LEU A 80 5.63 -3.52 5.87
N ALA A 81 5.50 -4.52 5.01
CA ALA A 81 6.22 -4.58 3.72
C ALA A 81 5.84 -3.40 2.82
N GLU A 82 4.55 -3.11 2.68
CA GLU A 82 4.05 -1.95 1.93
C GLU A 82 4.62 -0.64 2.48
N THR A 83 4.67 -0.50 3.81
CA THR A 83 5.26 0.67 4.47
C THR A 83 6.73 0.85 4.10
N TYR A 84 7.51 -0.23 4.10
CA TYR A 84 8.91 -0.18 3.71
C TYR A 84 9.10 0.10 2.22
N TRP A 85 8.23 -0.42 1.36
CA TRP A 85 8.24 -0.09 -0.05
C TRP A 85 8.01 1.40 -0.29
N LEU A 86 6.96 1.98 0.32
CA LEU A 86 6.63 3.40 0.20
C LEU A 86 7.73 4.31 0.77
N SER A 87 8.44 3.87 1.80
CA SER A 87 9.58 4.60 2.38
C SER A 87 10.90 4.38 1.63
N GLY A 88 10.94 3.51 0.61
CA GLY A 88 12.12 3.23 -0.20
C GLY A 88 13.08 2.18 0.38
N ASP A 89 12.72 1.51 1.46
CA ASP A 89 13.52 0.41 2.02
C ASP A 89 13.15 -0.93 1.37
N LEU A 90 13.66 -1.14 0.16
CA LEU A 90 13.31 -2.30 -0.65
C LEU A 90 13.79 -3.62 -0.03
N ARG A 91 14.88 -3.62 0.74
CA ARG A 91 15.38 -4.82 1.41
C ARG A 91 14.40 -5.29 2.49
N ARG A 92 13.97 -4.39 3.39
CA ARG A 92 12.98 -4.73 4.41
C ARG A 92 11.61 -5.03 3.80
N CYS A 93 11.24 -4.35 2.71
CA CYS A 93 10.05 -4.68 1.94
C CYS A 93 10.04 -6.17 1.54
N ALA A 94 11.09 -6.66 0.90
CA ALA A 94 11.20 -8.05 0.48
C ALA A 94 11.13 -9.04 1.67
N GLU A 95 11.86 -8.75 2.75
CA GLU A 95 11.87 -9.58 3.97
C GLU A 95 10.46 -9.69 4.60
N MET A 96 9.75 -8.57 4.73
CA MET A 96 8.41 -8.57 5.34
C MET A 96 7.37 -9.23 4.42
N THR A 97 7.52 -9.09 3.11
CA THR A 97 6.68 -9.80 2.13
C THR A 97 6.85 -11.32 2.26
N ASP A 98 8.07 -11.81 2.39
CA ASP A 98 8.33 -13.23 2.63
C ASP A 98 7.73 -13.73 3.95
N ARG A 99 7.73 -12.91 4.98
CA ARG A 99 7.02 -13.21 6.24
C ARG A 99 5.52 -13.31 6.04
N SER A 100 4.92 -12.40 5.30
CA SER A 100 3.50 -12.47 4.97
C SER A 100 3.16 -13.75 4.21
N PHE A 101 3.96 -14.12 3.20
CA PHE A 101 3.77 -15.38 2.46
C PHE A 101 3.82 -16.61 3.37
N SER A 102 4.73 -16.65 4.33
CA SER A 102 4.87 -17.82 5.22
C SER A 102 3.64 -18.08 6.10
N TYR A 103 2.74 -17.09 6.23
CA TYR A 103 1.52 -17.18 7.04
C TYR A 103 0.23 -17.07 6.22
N SER A 104 0.32 -16.78 4.93
CA SER A 104 -0.84 -16.70 4.03
C SER A 104 -1.19 -18.06 3.43
N SER A 105 -2.41 -18.20 2.93
CA SER A 105 -2.86 -19.34 2.14
C SER A 105 -2.63 -19.07 0.66
N GLU A 106 -2.11 -20.05 -0.09
CA GLU A 106 -1.73 -19.90 -1.52
C GLU A 106 -2.87 -19.48 -2.46
N THR A 107 -4.11 -19.56 -2.02
CA THR A 107 -5.30 -19.25 -2.82
C THR A 107 -5.96 -17.94 -2.43
N ASP A 108 -5.34 -17.17 -1.53
CA ASP A 108 -5.92 -15.96 -0.97
C ASP A 108 -5.56 -14.73 -1.83
N LYS A 109 -6.46 -13.73 -1.82
CA LYS A 109 -6.19 -12.40 -2.42
C LYS A 109 -4.94 -11.74 -1.84
N LEU A 110 -4.61 -12.03 -0.59
CA LEU A 110 -3.39 -11.56 0.06
C LEU A 110 -2.15 -12.13 -0.60
N ASP A 111 -2.18 -13.40 -1.01
CA ASP A 111 -1.05 -14.04 -1.69
C ASP A 111 -0.76 -13.36 -3.04
N GLU A 112 -1.81 -13.01 -3.79
CA GLU A 112 -1.66 -12.24 -5.02
C GLU A 112 -1.08 -10.83 -4.75
N ALA A 113 -1.56 -10.15 -3.72
CA ALA A 113 -1.03 -8.84 -3.31
C ALA A 113 0.45 -8.93 -2.90
N ASN A 114 0.83 -9.97 -2.17
CA ASN A 114 2.21 -10.24 -1.79
C ASN A 114 3.12 -10.49 -3.01
N ARG A 115 2.67 -11.23 -4.01
CA ARG A 115 3.45 -11.45 -5.25
C ARG A 115 3.75 -10.13 -5.95
N ARG A 116 2.76 -9.27 -6.10
CA ARG A 116 2.94 -7.96 -6.74
C ARG A 116 3.86 -7.06 -5.91
N LEU A 117 3.69 -7.05 -4.60
CA LEU A 117 4.56 -6.26 -3.72
C LEU A 117 6.00 -6.76 -3.78
N LYS A 118 6.21 -8.07 -3.84
CA LYS A 118 7.55 -8.66 -3.94
C LYS A 118 8.28 -8.23 -5.23
N GLU A 119 7.57 -8.15 -6.35
CA GLU A 119 8.13 -7.65 -7.60
C GLU A 119 8.59 -6.18 -7.46
N GLN A 120 7.83 -5.37 -6.73
CA GLN A 120 8.16 -3.96 -6.49
C GLN A 120 9.27 -3.76 -5.46
N CYS A 121 9.48 -4.70 -4.55
CA CYS A 121 10.60 -4.66 -3.60
C CYS A 121 11.96 -4.99 -4.25
N GLN A 122 11.99 -5.41 -5.51
CA GLN A 122 13.24 -5.69 -6.19
C GLN A 122 13.89 -4.39 -6.66
N PRO A 123 15.19 -4.16 -6.40
CA PRO A 123 15.88 -3.02 -7.00
C PRO A 123 15.93 -3.19 -8.53
N ILE A 124 15.74 -2.09 -9.22
CA ILE A 124 15.87 -2.02 -10.68
C ILE A 124 17.32 -2.30 -11.08
#